data_9e057ab1270f0e412ebb2425bc2060c4
#
_entry.id   9e057ab1270f0e412ebb2425bc2060c4
#
_cell.length_a   1.000
_cell.length_b   1.000
_cell.length_c   1.000
_cell.angle_alpha   90.00
_cell.angle_beta   90.00
_cell.angle_gamma   90.00
#
_symmetry.space_group_name_H-M   'P 1'
#
loop_
_entity.id
_entity.type
_entity.pdbx_description
1 polymer ?
#
loop_
_entity_poly.entity_id
_entity_poly.type
_entity_poly.pdbx_seq_one_letter_code
_entity_poly.pdbx_strand_id
1 'polypeptide(L)'
;MSDLTLTPKLVVHSADRAIDFYASVLGARTVDRYAMGDTVVFAQLALPGGGGLQLKDVVETDPAPPEGGGGVVLDLVVPDPDAVMTLALEHGAQAVFPVADQPYGSRQGRFRDPFGHQWIVGTPIAMTGEEVQAALDAWTRHT
;
A
#
# COMPACT_ATOMS: atom_id res chain seq x y z
N MET A 1 -8.44 26.15 -14.37
CA MET A 1 -8.24 24.93 -13.56
C MET A 1 -6.97 24.26 -14.04
N SER A 2 -6.00 24.19 -13.23
CA SER A 2 -4.71 23.75 -13.67
C SER A 2 -4.21 22.51 -12.93
N ASP A 3 -4.51 22.40 -11.65
CA ASP A 3 -3.87 21.37 -10.85
C ASP A 3 -4.88 20.39 -10.30
N LEU A 4 -4.50 19.11 -10.33
CA LEU A 4 -5.25 18.03 -9.70
C LEU A 4 -4.37 17.37 -8.66
N THR A 5 -4.94 17.05 -7.52
CA THR A 5 -4.27 16.29 -6.49
C THR A 5 -5.11 15.06 -6.20
N LEU A 6 -4.50 13.89 -6.29
CA LEU A 6 -5.16 12.64 -5.96
C LEU A 6 -4.58 12.12 -4.65
N THR A 7 -5.45 11.82 -3.69
CA THR A 7 -5.04 11.20 -2.45
C THR A 7 -5.92 9.99 -2.19
N PRO A 8 -5.35 8.80 -2.03
CA PRO A 8 -6.16 7.63 -1.68
C PRO A 8 -6.70 7.79 -0.26
N LYS A 9 -7.98 7.48 -0.10
CA LYS A 9 -8.63 7.43 1.20
C LYS A 9 -9.04 6.00 1.47
N LEU A 10 -8.46 5.41 2.49
CA LEU A 10 -8.70 4.02 2.83
C LEU A 10 -9.77 3.96 3.91
N VAL A 11 -10.81 3.16 3.64
CA VAL A 11 -11.84 2.89 4.63
C VAL A 11 -11.40 1.67 5.41
N VAL A 12 -11.33 1.80 6.74
CA VAL A 12 -10.81 0.76 7.62
C VAL A 12 -11.75 0.57 8.81
N HIS A 13 -11.77 -0.63 9.36
CA HIS A 13 -12.65 -0.91 10.51
C HIS A 13 -12.15 -0.31 11.82
N SER A 14 -10.94 0.23 11.84
CA SER A 14 -10.43 1.03 12.96
C SER A 14 -9.32 1.93 12.45
N ALA A 15 -9.64 3.21 12.25
CA ALA A 15 -8.65 4.18 11.78
C ALA A 15 -7.48 4.32 12.76
N ASP A 16 -7.74 4.30 14.07
CA ASP A 16 -6.66 4.42 15.04
C ASP A 16 -5.70 3.24 14.99
N ARG A 17 -6.20 2.02 14.82
CA ARG A 17 -5.33 0.85 14.64
C ARG A 17 -4.57 0.91 13.32
N ALA A 18 -5.22 1.42 12.28
CA ALA A 18 -4.58 1.57 10.97
C ALA A 18 -3.45 2.61 11.03
N ILE A 19 -3.66 3.72 11.75
CA ILE A 19 -2.62 4.72 11.97
C ILE A 19 -1.39 4.05 12.61
N ASP A 20 -1.60 3.25 13.64
CA ASP A 20 -0.50 2.56 14.31
C ASP A 20 0.21 1.58 13.37
N PHE A 21 -0.56 0.84 12.58
CA PHE A 21 0.02 -0.10 11.62
C PHE A 21 0.89 0.62 10.58
N TYR A 22 0.35 1.67 9.94
CA TYR A 22 1.10 2.37 8.90
C TYR A 22 2.28 3.15 9.47
N ALA A 23 2.20 3.63 10.71
CA ALA A 23 3.33 4.24 11.38
C ALA A 23 4.45 3.21 11.61
N SER A 24 4.09 2.03 12.09
CA SER A 24 5.08 0.99 12.41
C SER A 24 5.70 0.35 11.16
N VAL A 25 4.90 0.14 10.12
CA VAL A 25 5.33 -0.60 8.92
C VAL A 25 5.93 0.33 7.86
N LEU A 26 5.31 1.49 7.65
CA LEU A 26 5.69 2.40 6.57
C LEU A 26 6.39 3.67 7.06
N GLY A 27 6.45 3.89 8.37
CA GLY A 27 6.98 5.14 8.90
C GLY A 27 6.04 6.32 8.68
N ALA A 28 4.76 6.07 8.44
CA ALA A 28 3.79 7.12 8.20
C ALA A 28 3.60 7.98 9.46
N ARG A 29 3.40 9.28 9.25
CA ARG A 29 3.20 10.25 10.32
C ARG A 29 1.83 10.88 10.19
N THR A 30 1.08 10.94 11.31
CA THR A 30 -0.22 11.60 11.32
C THR A 30 -0.04 13.11 11.23
N VAL A 31 -0.69 13.71 10.23
CA VAL A 31 -0.71 15.17 10.04
C VAL A 31 -1.97 15.75 10.64
N ASP A 32 -3.13 15.14 10.36
CA ASP A 32 -4.43 15.57 10.87
C ASP A 32 -5.25 14.34 11.27
N ARG A 33 -6.11 14.53 12.27
CA ARG A 33 -7.07 13.49 12.68
C ARG A 33 -8.30 14.17 13.23
N TYR A 34 -9.46 13.90 12.65
CA TYR A 34 -10.74 14.46 13.09
C TYR A 34 -11.74 13.35 13.37
N ALA A 35 -12.49 13.50 14.45
CA ALA A 35 -13.49 12.51 14.85
C ALA A 35 -14.82 13.16 15.17
N MET A 36 -15.89 12.41 14.97
CA MET A 36 -17.22 12.73 15.44
C MET A 36 -17.58 11.66 16.47
N GLY A 37 -17.54 12.02 17.74
CA GLY A 37 -17.66 11.01 18.80
C GLY A 37 -16.52 10.03 18.71
N ASP A 38 -16.85 8.75 18.67
CA ASP A 38 -15.85 7.66 18.58
C ASP A 38 -15.46 7.30 17.14
N THR A 39 -16.05 7.99 16.15
CA THR A 39 -15.80 7.69 14.75
C THR A 39 -14.77 8.64 14.18
N VAL A 40 -13.65 8.11 13.69
CA VAL A 40 -12.68 8.93 12.94
C VAL A 40 -13.24 9.15 11.55
N VAL A 41 -13.53 10.40 11.22
CA VAL A 41 -14.10 10.76 9.92
C VAL A 41 -13.01 11.12 8.91
N PHE A 42 -11.82 11.46 9.38
CA PHE A 42 -10.72 11.85 8.52
C PHE A 42 -9.40 11.77 9.28
N ALA A 43 -8.42 11.12 8.71
CA ALA A 43 -7.04 11.20 9.16
C ALA A 43 -6.14 11.37 7.94
N GLN A 44 -5.18 12.27 8.03
CA GLN A 44 -4.19 12.49 6.96
C GLN A 44 -2.85 11.99 7.45
N LEU A 45 -2.24 11.11 6.69
CA LEU A 45 -0.90 10.59 6.97
C LEU A 45 0.08 11.05 5.90
N ALA A 46 1.29 11.37 6.33
CA ALA A 46 2.39 11.68 5.43
C ALA A 46 3.36 10.50 5.42
N LEU A 47 3.81 10.11 4.23
CA LEU A 47 4.78 9.05 4.04
C LEU A 47 6.19 9.62 4.00
N PRO A 48 7.20 8.88 4.49
CA PRO A 48 8.59 9.30 4.30
C PRO A 48 8.90 9.40 2.81
N GLY A 49 9.60 10.43 2.42
CA GLY A 49 9.95 10.62 1.02
C GLY A 49 8.90 11.30 0.17
N GLY A 50 7.75 11.63 0.76
CA GLY A 50 6.68 12.33 0.07
C GLY A 50 5.46 11.46 -0.17
N GLY A 51 4.38 12.08 -0.60
CA GLY A 51 3.11 11.41 -0.76
C GLY A 51 2.37 11.28 0.56
N GLY A 52 1.15 10.82 0.47
CA GLY A 52 0.31 10.68 1.65
C GLY A 52 -0.90 9.82 1.37
N LEU A 53 -1.61 9.52 2.42
CA LEU A 53 -2.88 8.82 2.33
C LEU A 53 -3.81 9.30 3.42
N GLN A 54 -5.09 9.07 3.21
CA GLN A 54 -6.13 9.40 4.16
C GLN A 54 -6.77 8.12 4.67
N LEU A 55 -7.28 8.18 5.88
CA LEU A 55 -8.00 7.07 6.51
C LEU A 55 -9.31 7.56 7.06
N LYS A 56 -10.28 6.68 7.13
CA LYS A 56 -11.52 6.91 7.86
C LYS A 56 -12.09 5.59 8.36
N ASP A 57 -12.87 5.68 9.43
CA ASP A 57 -13.60 4.52 9.93
C ASP A 57 -14.74 4.13 8.98
N VAL A 58 -15.09 2.85 9.00
CA VAL A 58 -16.27 2.33 8.30
C VAL A 58 -17.52 3.05 8.80
N VAL A 59 -18.35 3.47 7.87
CA VAL A 59 -19.72 3.96 8.15
C VAL A 59 -20.65 3.31 7.12
N GLU A 60 -21.96 3.51 7.29
CA GLU A 60 -22.95 2.83 6.44
C GLU A 60 -22.71 3.04 4.94
N THR A 61 -22.36 4.27 4.55
CA THR A 61 -22.14 4.59 3.14
C THR A 61 -20.75 4.25 2.62
N ASP A 62 -19.80 3.99 3.52
CA ASP A 62 -18.41 3.72 3.18
C ASP A 62 -17.97 2.42 3.84
N PRO A 63 -18.20 1.27 3.19
CA PRO A 63 -17.81 -0.02 3.76
C PRO A 63 -16.31 -0.28 3.60
N ALA A 64 -15.79 -1.16 4.43
CA ALA A 64 -14.43 -1.67 4.27
C ALA A 64 -14.33 -2.54 3.01
N PRO A 65 -13.11 -2.81 2.50
CA PRO A 65 -12.96 -3.67 1.34
C PRO A 65 -13.58 -5.04 1.59
N PRO A 66 -14.19 -5.65 0.57
CA PRO A 66 -14.70 -7.00 0.70
C PRO A 66 -13.56 -7.99 0.91
N GLU A 67 -13.89 -9.15 1.47
CA GLU A 67 -12.93 -10.24 1.57
C GLU A 67 -12.42 -10.61 0.18
N GLY A 68 -11.10 -10.76 0.07
CA GLY A 68 -10.47 -10.98 -1.23
C GLY A 68 -10.02 -9.71 -1.93
N GLY A 69 -10.34 -8.55 -1.35
CA GLY A 69 -9.93 -7.25 -1.89
C GLY A 69 -10.79 -6.79 -3.05
N GLY A 70 -10.38 -5.74 -3.73
CA GLY A 70 -11.11 -5.22 -4.88
C GLY A 70 -10.36 -4.12 -5.59
N GLY A 71 -10.12 -4.24 -6.85
CA GLY A 71 -9.83 -3.21 -7.85
C GLY A 71 -8.65 -2.27 -7.65
N VAL A 72 -8.21 -2.02 -6.44
CA VAL A 72 -7.13 -1.06 -6.18
C VAL A 72 -5.99 -1.75 -5.45
N VAL A 73 -4.77 -1.56 -5.95
CA VAL A 73 -3.54 -1.99 -5.30
C VAL A 73 -2.68 -0.74 -5.11
N LEU A 74 -2.16 -0.58 -3.91
CA LEU A 74 -1.29 0.55 -3.59
C LEU A 74 0.15 0.13 -3.83
N ASP A 75 0.86 0.88 -4.65
CA ASP A 75 2.20 0.51 -5.09
C ASP A 75 3.23 1.43 -4.43
N LEU A 76 4.09 0.84 -3.60
CA LEU A 76 5.14 1.57 -2.90
C LEU A 76 6.50 1.23 -3.50
N VAL A 77 7.25 2.27 -3.81
CA VAL A 77 8.67 2.11 -4.14
C VAL A 77 9.45 2.35 -2.84
N VAL A 78 10.22 1.34 -2.44
CA VAL A 78 10.95 1.36 -1.16
C VAL A 78 12.39 0.90 -1.37
N PRO A 79 13.32 1.34 -0.52
CA PRO A 79 14.71 0.88 -0.63
C PRO A 79 14.90 -0.59 -0.31
N ASP A 80 14.13 -1.13 0.64
CA ASP A 80 14.30 -2.50 1.12
C ASP A 80 12.93 -3.17 1.30
N PRO A 81 12.40 -3.75 0.20
CA PRO A 81 11.09 -4.41 0.28
C PRO A 81 11.05 -5.61 1.22
N ASP A 82 12.18 -6.31 1.41
CA ASP A 82 12.23 -7.42 2.37
C ASP A 82 11.98 -6.94 3.80
N ALA A 83 12.60 -5.82 4.18
CA ALA A 83 12.41 -5.26 5.51
C ALA A 83 10.97 -4.81 5.73
N VAL A 84 10.36 -4.16 4.75
CA VAL A 84 8.97 -3.71 4.85
C VAL A 84 8.04 -4.91 4.97
N MET A 85 8.24 -5.93 4.15
CA MET A 85 7.41 -7.16 4.21
C MET A 85 7.52 -7.81 5.60
N THR A 86 8.73 -7.91 6.14
CA THR A 86 8.94 -8.49 7.47
C THR A 86 8.15 -7.72 8.53
N LEU A 87 8.25 -6.39 8.53
CA LEU A 87 7.50 -5.55 9.46
C LEU A 87 6.00 -5.71 9.29
N ALA A 88 5.53 -5.74 8.04
CA ALA A 88 4.11 -5.91 7.77
C ALA A 88 3.58 -7.22 8.35
N LEU A 89 4.29 -8.30 8.13
CA LEU A 89 3.89 -9.62 8.64
C LEU A 89 3.93 -9.66 10.17
N GLU A 90 4.93 -9.04 10.77
CA GLU A 90 5.01 -8.95 12.24
C GLU A 90 3.85 -8.17 12.84
N HIS A 91 3.25 -7.27 12.08
CA HIS A 91 2.13 -6.44 12.54
C HIS A 91 0.77 -6.92 12.03
N GLY A 92 0.69 -8.16 11.57
CA GLY A 92 -0.59 -8.79 11.26
C GLY A 92 -1.00 -8.82 9.80
N ALA A 93 -0.17 -8.35 8.89
CA ALA A 93 -0.44 -8.46 7.47
C ALA A 93 -0.24 -9.89 6.98
N GLN A 94 -0.80 -10.20 5.81
CA GLN A 94 -0.64 -11.49 5.16
C GLN A 94 0.07 -11.30 3.83
N ALA A 95 1.06 -12.14 3.54
CA ALA A 95 1.73 -12.11 2.24
C ALA A 95 0.77 -12.66 1.17
N VAL A 96 0.60 -11.89 0.10
CA VAL A 96 -0.10 -12.36 -1.11
C VAL A 96 0.92 -12.98 -2.05
N PHE A 97 2.04 -12.30 -2.26
CA PHE A 97 3.21 -12.82 -2.94
C PHE A 97 4.45 -12.48 -2.12
N PRO A 98 5.36 -13.44 -1.92
CA PRO A 98 6.61 -13.15 -1.20
C PRO A 98 7.47 -12.18 -2.01
N VAL A 99 8.36 -11.49 -1.33
CA VAL A 99 9.33 -10.62 -2.02
C VAL A 99 10.28 -11.50 -2.81
N ALA A 100 10.43 -11.20 -4.09
CA ALA A 100 11.31 -11.94 -5.00
C ALA A 100 11.75 -11.03 -6.14
N ASP A 101 12.85 -11.41 -6.77
CA ASP A 101 13.32 -10.71 -7.96
C ASP A 101 12.38 -11.00 -9.12
N GLN A 102 11.92 -9.95 -9.79
CA GLN A 102 10.99 -10.05 -10.89
C GLN A 102 11.73 -9.92 -12.22
N PRO A 103 11.20 -10.53 -13.30
CA PRO A 103 11.90 -10.51 -14.59
C PRO A 103 12.08 -9.10 -15.17
N TYR A 104 11.30 -8.12 -14.71
CA TYR A 104 11.36 -6.75 -15.24
C TYR A 104 12.28 -5.83 -14.42
N GLY A 105 13.16 -6.39 -13.61
CA GLY A 105 14.23 -5.62 -12.98
C GLY A 105 13.85 -4.93 -11.67
N SER A 106 12.84 -5.42 -10.99
CA SER A 106 12.44 -4.94 -9.67
C SER A 106 12.37 -6.13 -8.72
N ARG A 107 12.69 -5.89 -7.46
CA ARG A 107 12.46 -6.86 -6.40
C ARG A 107 11.17 -6.46 -5.70
N GLN A 108 10.14 -7.28 -5.77
CA GLN A 108 8.79 -6.93 -5.31
C GLN A 108 8.12 -8.05 -4.54
N GLY A 109 7.23 -7.65 -3.64
CA GLY A 109 6.27 -8.53 -3.00
C GLY A 109 4.95 -7.81 -2.83
N ARG A 110 3.95 -8.51 -2.35
CA ARG A 110 2.62 -7.95 -2.08
C ARG A 110 2.10 -8.49 -0.76
N PHE A 111 1.53 -7.60 0.03
CA PHE A 111 0.84 -8.01 1.26
C PHE A 111 -0.56 -7.41 1.30
N ARG A 112 -1.42 -8.07 2.05
CA ARG A 112 -2.72 -7.52 2.46
C ARG A 112 -2.58 -7.06 3.89
N ASP A 113 -2.93 -5.80 4.15
CA ASP A 113 -2.85 -5.29 5.50
C ASP A 113 -4.01 -5.83 6.35
N PRO A 114 -3.98 -5.62 7.68
CA PRO A 114 -5.05 -6.15 8.55
C PRO A 114 -6.42 -5.55 8.29
N PHE A 115 -6.50 -4.52 7.46
CA PHE A 115 -7.74 -3.79 7.16
C PHE A 115 -8.29 -4.13 5.77
N GLY A 116 -7.63 -5.05 5.05
CA GLY A 116 -8.08 -5.55 3.76
C GLY A 116 -7.48 -4.87 2.55
N HIS A 117 -6.62 -3.89 2.72
CA HIS A 117 -6.00 -3.18 1.59
C HIS A 117 -4.73 -3.89 1.15
N GLN A 118 -4.47 -3.91 -0.16
CA GLN A 118 -3.31 -4.58 -0.72
C GLN A 118 -2.24 -3.59 -1.13
N TRP A 119 -1.00 -3.94 -0.84
CA TRP A 119 0.17 -3.12 -1.07
C TRP A 119 1.24 -3.92 -1.79
N ILE A 120 1.76 -3.34 -2.88
CA ILE A 120 3.00 -3.83 -3.49
C ILE A 120 4.13 -3.06 -2.83
N VAL A 121 5.20 -3.74 -2.46
CA VAL A 121 6.44 -3.11 -2.03
C VAL A 121 7.54 -3.56 -2.96
N GLY A 122 8.26 -2.62 -3.55
CA GLY A 122 9.26 -2.96 -4.53
C GLY A 122 10.32 -1.90 -4.70
N THR A 123 11.44 -2.31 -5.28
CA THR A 123 12.50 -1.38 -5.65
C THR A 123 12.11 -0.69 -6.96
N PRO A 124 12.73 0.45 -7.28
CA PRO A 124 12.51 1.06 -8.59
C PRO A 124 12.87 0.09 -9.71
N ILE A 125 12.16 0.17 -10.82
CA ILE A 125 12.46 -0.61 -12.02
C ILE A 125 13.68 0.03 -12.68
N ALA A 126 14.80 -0.70 -12.75
CA ALA A 126 16.05 -0.20 -13.29
C ALA A 126 16.17 -0.36 -14.81
N MET A 127 15.28 -1.13 -15.42
CA MET A 127 15.27 -1.39 -16.85
C MET A 127 14.53 -0.32 -17.62
N THR A 128 14.89 -0.13 -18.89
CA THR A 128 14.09 0.72 -19.80
C THR A 128 12.78 0.01 -20.13
N GLY A 129 11.81 0.77 -20.67
CA GLY A 129 10.53 0.17 -21.08
C GLY A 129 10.70 -0.96 -22.10
N GLU A 130 11.61 -0.80 -23.05
CA GLU A 130 11.90 -1.84 -24.04
C GLU A 130 12.49 -3.09 -23.39
N GLU A 131 13.39 -2.92 -22.43
CA GLU A 131 13.98 -4.03 -21.70
C GLU A 131 12.93 -4.76 -20.85
N VAL A 132 12.04 -4.02 -20.20
CA VAL A 132 10.93 -4.60 -19.43
C VAL A 132 10.04 -5.43 -20.34
N GLN A 133 9.64 -4.87 -21.48
CA GLN A 133 8.76 -5.60 -22.40
C GLN A 133 9.44 -6.85 -22.95
N ALA A 134 10.72 -6.77 -23.29
CA ALA A 134 11.48 -7.92 -23.79
C ALA A 134 11.58 -9.01 -22.71
N ALA A 135 11.80 -8.62 -21.46
CA ALA A 135 11.88 -9.57 -20.34
C ALA A 135 10.53 -10.27 -20.11
N LEU A 136 9.44 -9.52 -20.19
CA LEU A 136 8.10 -10.09 -20.03
C LEU A 136 7.76 -11.04 -21.18
N ASP A 137 8.12 -10.69 -22.41
CA ASP A 137 7.91 -11.56 -23.57
C ASP A 137 8.69 -12.85 -23.43
N ALA A 138 9.95 -12.78 -23.00
CA ALA A 138 10.78 -13.96 -22.77
C ALA A 138 10.22 -14.85 -21.66
N TRP A 139 9.76 -14.24 -20.58
CA TRP A 139 9.18 -14.97 -19.46
C TRP A 139 7.88 -15.68 -19.88
N THR A 140 7.04 -15.00 -20.65
CA THR A 140 5.78 -15.56 -21.14
C THR A 140 6.04 -16.80 -22.03
N ARG A 141 7.09 -16.77 -22.85
CA ARG A 141 7.43 -17.89 -23.72
C ARG A 141 7.88 -19.13 -22.94
N HIS A 142 8.32 -18.98 -21.69
CA HIS A 142 8.82 -20.07 -20.86
C HIS A 142 7.83 -20.52 -19.78
N THR A 143 6.65 -19.96 -19.78
CA THR A 143 5.55 -20.36 -18.85
C THR A 143 4.34 -20.92 -19.61
#